data_db2411529bb53561c0981ed06a6ce00c
#
_entry.id   db2411529bb53561c0981ed06a6ce00c
#
_cell.length_a   1.000
_cell.length_b   1.000
_cell.length_c   1.000
_cell.angle_alpha   90.00
_cell.angle_beta   90.00
_cell.angle_gamma   90.00
#
_symmetry.space_group_name_H-M   'P 1'
#
loop_
_entity.id
_entity.type
_entity.pdbx_description
1 polymer ?
#
loop_
_entity_poly.entity_id
_entity_poly.type
_entity_poly.pdbx_seq_one_letter_code
_entity_poly.pdbx_strand_id
1 'polypeptide(L)'
;MFSEKNYLMIGNTRWHWASKRKKNWKYFHTSPNPIEFKDKDYSQLTWASVGPIPENIKLCPSKKIILDNVPLNNLPSNLGIDRALSSWSAFKKQSFLKSKEQDLIVIDAGTILTVTKISNKGEFIGGQLISGFSLQLSSMSNRAMNLETPIVKKIPTETFQYETHNAMIRGSMNALIGLILTLFEETKLPIWMCGGDAPIILNELKNTNININHSPNLVLEGMIDIYKKINSI
;
A
#
# COMPACT_ATOMS: atom_id res chain seq x y z
N MET A 1 -21.83 -5.62 17.82
CA MET A 1 -21.22 -6.78 18.45
C MET A 1 -20.08 -7.27 17.56
N PHE A 2 -18.83 -6.86 17.86
CA PHE A 2 -17.65 -7.34 17.12
C PHE A 2 -17.18 -8.64 17.78
N SER A 3 -17.83 -9.75 17.48
CA SER A 3 -17.43 -11.08 18.01
C SER A 3 -16.34 -11.75 17.17
N GLU A 4 -15.72 -11.03 16.23
CA GLU A 4 -14.77 -11.61 15.29
C GLU A 4 -13.50 -10.74 15.19
N LYS A 5 -12.38 -11.38 14.90
CA LYS A 5 -11.07 -10.73 14.80
C LYS A 5 -11.10 -9.59 13.77
N ASN A 6 -10.84 -8.38 14.23
CA ASN A 6 -10.81 -7.18 13.39
C ASN A 6 -9.42 -6.56 13.40
N TYR A 7 -9.00 -6.03 12.26
CA TYR A 7 -7.71 -5.38 12.05
C TYR A 7 -7.92 -4.01 11.45
N LEU A 8 -7.15 -3.04 11.90
CA LEU A 8 -7.18 -1.67 11.42
C LEU A 8 -5.76 -1.20 11.10
N MET A 9 -5.54 -0.81 9.86
CA MET A 9 -4.38 -0.03 9.45
C MET A 9 -4.80 1.43 9.31
N ILE A 10 -4.25 2.30 10.15
CA ILE A 10 -4.48 3.74 10.13
C ILE A 10 -3.47 4.37 9.18
N GLY A 11 -3.94 4.75 7.99
CA GLY A 11 -3.17 5.52 7.01
C GLY A 11 -3.40 7.03 7.17
N ASN A 12 -2.67 7.83 6.39
CA ASN A 12 -2.80 9.30 6.39
C ASN A 12 -4.10 9.78 5.74
N THR A 13 -4.54 9.13 4.66
CA THR A 13 -5.71 9.56 3.85
C THR A 13 -6.88 8.60 3.93
N ARG A 14 -6.64 7.36 4.33
CA ARG A 14 -7.67 6.31 4.45
C ARG A 14 -7.34 5.38 5.61
N TRP A 15 -8.37 4.80 6.18
CA TRP A 15 -8.27 3.69 7.12
C TRP A 15 -8.67 2.40 6.43
N HIS A 16 -7.88 1.36 6.62
CA HIS A 16 -8.06 0.06 5.97
C HIS A 16 -8.42 -0.98 7.02
N TRP A 17 -9.47 -1.71 6.76
CA TRP A 17 -10.07 -2.65 7.70
C TRP A 17 -10.06 -4.07 7.14
N ALA A 18 -9.79 -5.04 7.99
CA ALA A 18 -10.06 -6.44 7.72
C ALA A 18 -10.91 -7.01 8.86
N SER A 19 -12.00 -7.65 8.52
CA SER A 19 -12.93 -8.28 9.45
C SER A 19 -13.14 -9.74 9.05
N LYS A 20 -13.00 -10.65 10.01
CA LYS A 20 -13.27 -12.06 9.77
C LYS A 20 -14.72 -12.37 10.12
N ARG A 21 -15.49 -12.89 9.17
CA ARG A 21 -16.82 -13.44 9.39
C ARG A 21 -16.83 -14.92 9.03
N LYS A 22 -17.03 -15.80 10.02
CA LYS A 22 -16.92 -17.24 9.84
C LYS A 22 -15.54 -17.63 9.28
N LYS A 23 -15.49 -18.17 8.07
CA LYS A 23 -14.24 -18.55 7.37
C LYS A 23 -13.69 -17.48 6.43
N ASN A 24 -14.46 -16.42 6.12
CA ASN A 24 -14.12 -15.44 5.09
C ASN A 24 -13.63 -14.12 5.68
N TRP A 25 -12.64 -13.51 5.00
CA TRP A 25 -12.18 -12.16 5.27
C TRP A 25 -12.96 -11.15 4.42
N LYS A 26 -13.39 -10.06 5.05
CA LYS A 26 -13.95 -8.89 4.39
C LYS A 26 -12.96 -7.75 4.58
N TYR A 27 -12.53 -7.14 3.46
CA TYR A 27 -11.69 -5.95 3.44
C TYR A 27 -12.53 -4.75 3.01
N PHE A 28 -12.32 -3.60 3.66
CA PHE A 28 -12.99 -2.36 3.31
C PHE A 28 -12.15 -1.17 3.76
N HIS A 29 -12.50 0.02 3.25
CA HIS A 29 -11.78 1.25 3.50
C HIS A 29 -12.76 2.33 3.93
N THR A 30 -12.30 3.24 4.81
CA THR A 30 -13.06 4.40 5.25
C THR A 30 -12.22 5.66 5.14
N SER A 31 -12.84 6.83 5.18
CA SER A 31 -12.15 8.08 5.47
C SER A 31 -11.53 8.02 6.87
N PRO A 32 -10.55 8.87 7.18
CA PRO A 32 -10.00 8.98 8.52
C PRO A 32 -11.09 9.37 9.53
N ASN A 33 -11.02 8.75 10.73
CA ASN A 33 -11.93 9.02 11.84
C ASN A 33 -13.43 8.94 11.48
N PRO A 34 -13.91 7.81 10.95
CA PRO A 34 -15.28 7.68 10.49
C PRO A 34 -16.26 7.74 11.67
N ILE A 35 -17.35 8.53 11.53
CA ILE A 35 -18.36 8.77 12.57
C ILE A 35 -18.98 7.46 13.06
N GLU A 36 -19.19 6.50 12.17
CA GLU A 36 -19.77 5.19 12.50
C GLU A 36 -18.94 4.36 13.47
N PHE A 37 -17.69 4.75 13.71
CA PHE A 37 -16.78 4.11 14.67
C PHE A 37 -16.61 4.91 15.98
N LYS A 38 -17.24 6.07 16.08
CA LYS A 38 -17.28 6.85 17.31
C LYS A 38 -17.98 6.05 18.41
N ASP A 39 -17.47 6.15 19.63
CA ASP A 39 -18.04 5.51 20.85
C ASP A 39 -18.13 3.97 20.83
N LYS A 40 -17.34 3.28 19.98
CA LYS A 40 -17.23 1.82 20.00
C LYS A 40 -16.06 1.33 20.84
N ASP A 41 -16.22 0.14 21.42
CA ASP A 41 -15.13 -0.54 22.13
C ASP A 41 -14.14 -1.14 21.10
N TYR A 42 -12.92 -0.65 21.13
CA TYR A 42 -11.81 -1.10 20.29
C TYR A 42 -10.76 -1.92 21.04
N SER A 43 -11.06 -2.35 22.28
CA SER A 43 -10.10 -3.08 23.12
C SER A 43 -9.58 -4.38 22.47
N GLN A 44 -10.37 -5.00 21.61
CA GLN A 44 -10.01 -6.23 20.91
C GLN A 44 -9.48 -6.00 19.48
N LEU A 45 -9.40 -4.74 19.03
CA LEU A 45 -8.93 -4.40 17.71
C LEU A 45 -7.40 -4.54 17.64
N THR A 46 -6.92 -5.32 16.68
CA THR A 46 -5.49 -5.35 16.33
C THR A 46 -5.22 -4.23 15.33
N TRP A 47 -4.23 -3.39 15.59
CA TRP A 47 -4.03 -2.18 14.82
C TRP A 47 -2.57 -1.85 14.54
N ALA A 48 -2.34 -1.07 13.49
CA ALA A 48 -1.07 -0.45 13.15
C ALA A 48 -1.34 0.95 12.58
N SER A 49 -0.36 1.86 12.60
CA SER A 49 -0.55 3.22 12.16
C SER A 49 0.71 3.82 11.53
N VAL A 50 0.53 4.52 10.43
CA VAL A 50 1.46 5.53 9.87
C VAL A 50 0.84 6.92 9.86
N GLY A 51 -0.48 7.01 10.05
CA GLY A 51 -1.23 8.27 10.14
C GLY A 51 -1.52 8.67 11.58
N PRO A 52 -2.06 9.89 11.79
CA PRO A 52 -2.45 10.38 13.10
C PRO A 52 -3.61 9.56 13.69
N ILE A 53 -3.55 9.34 14.99
CA ILE A 53 -4.62 8.68 15.74
C ILE A 53 -5.46 9.78 16.38
N PRO A 54 -6.77 9.89 16.09
CA PRO A 54 -7.63 10.88 16.74
C PRO A 54 -7.74 10.65 18.24
N GLU A 55 -7.75 11.73 19.04
CA GLU A 55 -7.79 11.67 20.50
C GLU A 55 -9.05 10.98 21.06
N ASN A 56 -10.14 11.05 20.33
CA ASN A 56 -11.42 10.44 20.70
C ASN A 56 -11.48 8.91 20.49
N ILE A 57 -10.39 8.31 19.97
CA ILE A 57 -10.34 6.84 19.73
C ILE A 57 -9.35 6.22 20.71
N LYS A 58 -9.86 5.38 21.59
CA LYS A 58 -9.06 4.63 22.55
C LYS A 58 -8.71 3.25 21.96
N LEU A 59 -7.47 3.11 21.49
CA LEU A 59 -6.92 1.84 21.00
C LEU A 59 -6.09 1.18 22.10
N CYS A 60 -6.19 -0.14 22.22
CA CYS A 60 -5.41 -0.90 23.18
C CYS A 60 -3.93 -0.98 22.75
N PRO A 61 -2.96 -0.44 23.52
CA PRO A 61 -1.55 -0.46 23.14
C PRO A 61 -0.98 -1.86 22.95
N SER A 62 -1.41 -2.84 23.73
CA SER A 62 -0.95 -4.23 23.63
C SER A 62 -1.43 -4.95 22.36
N LYS A 63 -2.35 -4.34 21.62
CA LYS A 63 -2.85 -4.84 20.32
C LYS A 63 -2.21 -4.13 19.12
N LYS A 64 -1.26 -3.22 19.38
CA LYS A 64 -0.53 -2.53 18.32
C LYS A 64 0.50 -3.46 17.69
N ILE A 65 0.51 -3.52 16.36
CA ILE A 65 1.59 -4.14 15.60
C ILE A 65 2.65 -3.07 15.34
N ILE A 66 3.88 -3.34 15.72
CA ILE A 66 5.06 -2.49 15.52
C ILE A 66 6.08 -3.18 14.63
N LEU A 67 7.13 -2.47 14.22
CA LEU A 67 8.14 -3.00 13.30
C LEU A 67 8.79 -4.29 13.83
N ASP A 68 9.07 -4.37 15.13
CA ASP A 68 9.69 -5.53 15.77
C ASP A 68 8.83 -6.81 15.68
N ASN A 69 7.55 -6.66 15.41
CA ASN A 69 6.67 -7.80 15.18
C ASN A 69 6.77 -8.38 13.76
N VAL A 70 7.35 -7.63 12.82
CA VAL A 70 7.44 -8.03 11.41
C VAL A 70 8.68 -8.92 11.23
N PRO A 71 8.52 -10.17 10.78
CA PRO A 71 9.64 -11.12 10.68
C PRO A 71 10.43 -10.94 9.38
N LEU A 72 10.86 -9.71 9.12
CA LEU A 72 11.84 -9.33 8.11
C LEU A 72 13.09 -8.81 8.82
N ASN A 73 14.26 -9.03 8.23
CA ASN A 73 15.52 -8.60 8.78
C ASN A 73 15.93 -7.21 8.23
N ASN A 74 16.81 -6.51 8.95
CA ASN A 74 17.40 -5.23 8.55
C ASN A 74 16.38 -4.11 8.29
N LEU A 75 15.24 -4.12 9.00
CA LEU A 75 14.24 -3.05 8.90
C LEU A 75 14.79 -1.76 9.54
N PRO A 76 14.87 -0.63 8.81
CA PRO A 76 15.21 0.65 9.42
C PRO A 76 14.18 1.05 10.48
N SER A 77 14.64 1.61 11.60
CA SER A 77 13.75 1.99 12.73
C SER A 77 12.67 3.02 12.35
N ASN A 78 12.90 3.81 11.30
CA ASN A 78 11.97 4.80 10.76
C ASN A 78 11.15 4.32 9.56
N LEU A 79 11.21 3.02 9.24
CA LEU A 79 10.40 2.47 8.16
C LEU A 79 8.90 2.51 8.53
N GLY A 80 8.06 2.96 7.60
CA GLY A 80 6.61 2.87 7.76
C GLY A 80 6.16 1.43 7.96
N ILE A 81 5.32 1.21 8.98
CA ILE A 81 4.82 -0.14 9.30
C ILE A 81 4.02 -0.74 8.15
N ASP A 82 3.33 0.06 7.35
CA ASP A 82 2.61 -0.35 6.14
C ASP A 82 3.54 -0.99 5.10
N ARG A 83 4.71 -0.37 4.88
CA ARG A 83 5.75 -0.92 3.98
C ARG A 83 6.30 -2.24 4.49
N ALA A 84 6.55 -2.35 5.79
CA ALA A 84 7.04 -3.59 6.38
C ALA A 84 5.99 -4.72 6.28
N LEU A 85 4.72 -4.40 6.53
CA LEU A 85 3.61 -5.35 6.47
C LEU A 85 3.33 -5.84 5.06
N SER A 86 3.26 -4.93 4.07
CA SER A 86 3.08 -5.31 2.66
C SER A 86 4.24 -6.13 2.14
N SER A 87 5.48 -5.76 2.53
CA SER A 87 6.69 -6.50 2.17
C SER A 87 6.72 -7.90 2.77
N TRP A 88 6.37 -8.05 4.04
CA TRP A 88 6.24 -9.38 4.67
C TRP A 88 5.21 -10.26 3.95
N SER A 89 4.03 -9.71 3.67
CA SER A 89 2.98 -10.45 2.98
C SER A 89 3.39 -10.88 1.59
N ALA A 90 4.03 -9.98 0.81
CA ALA A 90 4.53 -10.28 -0.51
C ALA A 90 5.65 -11.35 -0.48
N PHE A 91 6.63 -11.21 0.44
CA PHE A 91 7.71 -12.17 0.64
C PHE A 91 7.15 -13.57 0.96
N LYS A 92 6.18 -13.64 1.86
CA LYS A 92 5.55 -14.90 2.22
C LYS A 92 4.79 -15.51 1.04
N LYS A 93 4.05 -14.72 0.26
CA LYS A 93 3.36 -15.21 -0.96
C LYS A 93 4.37 -15.68 -2.01
N GLN A 94 5.47 -14.94 -2.20
CA GLN A 94 6.55 -15.29 -3.14
C GLN A 94 7.17 -16.64 -2.78
N SER A 95 7.32 -16.98 -1.50
CA SER A 95 7.92 -18.24 -1.05
C SER A 95 7.15 -19.49 -1.47
N PHE A 96 5.90 -19.35 -1.88
CA PHE A 96 5.07 -20.43 -2.43
C PHE A 96 5.13 -20.54 -3.96
N LEU A 97 5.82 -19.62 -4.64
CA LEU A 97 5.95 -19.61 -6.09
C LEU A 97 7.26 -20.29 -6.55
N LYS A 98 7.36 -20.61 -7.83
CA LYS A 98 8.59 -21.16 -8.43
C LYS A 98 9.78 -20.20 -8.33
N SER A 99 9.52 -18.89 -8.29
CA SER A 99 10.52 -17.82 -8.16
C SER A 99 10.92 -17.50 -6.71
N LYS A 100 10.69 -18.40 -5.77
CA LYS A 100 10.99 -18.21 -4.32
C LYS A 100 12.45 -17.90 -4.00
N GLU A 101 13.37 -18.27 -4.89
CA GLU A 101 14.83 -18.06 -4.69
C GLU A 101 15.30 -16.68 -5.17
N GLN A 102 14.42 -15.85 -5.70
CA GLN A 102 14.74 -14.51 -6.17
C GLN A 102 14.34 -13.45 -5.14
N ASP A 103 15.11 -12.37 -5.10
CA ASP A 103 14.66 -11.12 -4.48
C ASP A 103 13.34 -10.69 -5.11
N LEU A 104 12.62 -9.79 -4.43
CA LEU A 104 11.37 -9.26 -4.97
C LEU A 104 11.26 -7.76 -4.74
N ILE A 105 10.42 -7.12 -5.55
CA ILE A 105 10.03 -5.73 -5.42
C ILE A 105 8.57 -5.67 -4.97
N VAL A 106 8.30 -4.84 -3.97
CA VAL A 106 6.95 -4.54 -3.50
C VAL A 106 6.65 -3.09 -3.77
N ILE A 107 5.56 -2.83 -4.49
CA ILE A 107 5.06 -1.48 -4.81
C ILE A 107 3.73 -1.29 -4.08
N ASP A 108 3.67 -0.29 -3.20
CA ASP A 108 2.41 0.19 -2.66
C ASP A 108 2.05 1.52 -3.34
N ALA A 109 1.05 1.46 -4.21
CA ALA A 109 0.58 2.58 -5.01
C ALA A 109 -0.51 3.36 -4.26
N GLY A 110 -0.10 4.09 -3.23
CA GLY A 110 -0.94 4.95 -2.39
C GLY A 110 -0.71 6.43 -2.63
N THR A 111 -1.02 7.27 -1.62
CA THR A 111 -0.75 8.72 -1.62
C THR A 111 0.74 9.00 -1.87
N ILE A 112 1.60 8.24 -1.23
CA ILE A 112 3.00 8.06 -1.62
C ILE A 112 3.08 6.69 -2.31
N LEU A 113 3.63 6.63 -3.52
CA LEU A 113 4.01 5.37 -4.11
C LEU A 113 5.35 4.96 -3.52
N THR A 114 5.37 3.81 -2.87
CA THR A 114 6.60 3.28 -2.28
C THR A 114 7.06 2.06 -3.07
N VAL A 115 8.36 1.97 -3.28
CA VAL A 115 9.04 0.78 -3.81
C VAL A 115 9.90 0.22 -2.70
N THR A 116 9.84 -1.07 -2.48
CA THR A 116 10.65 -1.77 -1.47
C THR A 116 11.25 -3.03 -2.08
N LYS A 117 12.56 -3.17 -1.99
CA LYS A 117 13.26 -4.40 -2.38
C LYS A 117 13.51 -5.26 -1.16
N ILE A 118 13.12 -6.54 -1.24
CA ILE A 118 13.34 -7.56 -0.22
C ILE A 118 14.17 -8.67 -0.82
N SER A 119 15.20 -9.12 -0.10
CA SER A 119 16.01 -10.27 -0.53
C SER A 119 15.21 -11.58 -0.44
N ASN A 120 15.68 -12.61 -1.14
CA ASN A 120 15.13 -13.96 -1.04
C ASN A 120 15.28 -14.61 0.36
N LYS A 121 16.03 -13.96 1.27
CA LYS A 121 16.18 -14.34 2.69
C LYS A 121 15.29 -13.53 3.63
N GLY A 122 14.44 -12.63 3.09
CA GLY A 122 13.57 -11.77 3.90
C GLY A 122 14.28 -10.59 4.53
N GLU A 123 15.33 -10.05 3.90
CA GLU A 123 16.05 -8.87 4.36
C GLU A 123 15.58 -7.64 3.60
N PHE A 124 15.36 -6.55 4.30
CA PHE A 124 15.13 -5.25 3.68
C PHE A 124 16.43 -4.75 3.05
N ILE A 125 16.40 -4.53 1.74
CA ILE A 125 17.58 -4.05 0.98
C ILE A 125 17.53 -2.54 0.80
N GLY A 126 16.33 -1.97 0.65
CA GLY A 126 16.16 -0.55 0.39
C GLY A 126 14.89 -0.26 -0.39
N GLY A 127 14.78 0.97 -0.89
CA GLY A 127 13.61 1.32 -1.69
C GLY A 127 13.59 2.77 -2.12
N GLN A 128 12.49 3.15 -2.78
CA GLN A 128 12.24 4.50 -3.28
C GLN A 128 10.86 4.96 -2.85
N LEU A 129 10.71 6.28 -2.67
CA LEU A 129 9.44 6.93 -2.39
C LEU A 129 9.25 8.06 -3.39
N ILE A 130 8.08 8.07 -4.03
CA ILE A 130 7.68 9.17 -4.90
C ILE A 130 6.24 9.58 -4.60
N SER A 131 5.86 10.77 -5.00
CA SER A 131 4.47 11.20 -4.93
C SER A 131 3.59 10.25 -5.74
N GLY A 132 2.53 9.70 -5.12
CA GLY A 132 1.52 8.91 -5.82
C GLY A 132 0.71 9.77 -6.80
N PHE A 133 -0.14 9.13 -7.59
CA PHE A 133 -0.83 9.77 -8.71
C PHE A 133 -1.62 11.02 -8.30
N SER A 134 -2.51 10.89 -7.33
CA SER A 134 -3.33 12.03 -6.86
C SER A 134 -2.48 13.13 -6.21
N LEU A 135 -1.40 12.77 -5.52
CA LEU A 135 -0.51 13.75 -4.90
C LEU A 135 0.28 14.54 -5.95
N GLN A 136 0.72 13.90 -7.05
CA GLN A 136 1.35 14.62 -8.17
C GLN A 136 0.42 15.67 -8.76
N LEU A 137 -0.85 15.29 -9.02
CA LEU A 137 -1.84 16.22 -9.58
C LEU A 137 -2.11 17.40 -8.64
N SER A 138 -2.37 17.12 -7.37
CA SER A 138 -2.66 18.18 -6.38
C SER A 138 -1.44 19.06 -6.10
N SER A 139 -0.22 18.53 -6.12
CA SER A 139 0.98 19.34 -5.89
C SER A 139 1.26 20.33 -7.03
N MET A 140 0.95 19.97 -8.27
CA MET A 140 1.00 20.92 -9.40
C MET A 140 0.03 22.08 -9.19
N SER A 141 -1.23 21.79 -8.84
CA SER A 141 -2.25 22.83 -8.60
C SER A 141 -1.90 23.71 -7.40
N ASN A 142 -1.35 23.14 -6.34
CA ASN A 142 -0.99 23.90 -5.15
C ASN A 142 0.22 24.84 -5.35
N ARG A 143 1.01 24.64 -6.40
CA ARG A 143 2.22 25.42 -6.65
C ARG A 143 2.15 26.34 -7.88
N ALA A 144 1.26 26.06 -8.82
CA ALA A 144 1.10 26.84 -10.04
C ALA A 144 -0.27 27.53 -10.04
N MET A 145 -0.28 28.86 -9.94
CA MET A 145 -1.50 29.67 -9.72
C MET A 145 -2.63 29.44 -10.72
N ASN A 146 -2.31 29.00 -11.94
CA ASN A 146 -3.28 28.81 -13.03
C ASN A 146 -3.61 27.35 -13.31
N LEU A 147 -3.21 26.43 -12.42
CA LEU A 147 -3.53 25.02 -12.57
C LEU A 147 -4.57 24.60 -11.53
N GLU A 148 -5.65 23.99 -11.99
CA GLU A 148 -6.63 23.35 -11.12
C GLU A 148 -6.37 21.85 -11.07
N THR A 149 -6.68 21.20 -9.92
CA THR A 149 -6.55 19.76 -9.80
C THR A 149 -7.59 19.08 -10.69
N PRO A 150 -7.16 18.30 -11.70
CA PRO A 150 -8.09 17.68 -12.63
C PRO A 150 -8.92 16.57 -11.98
N ILE A 151 -10.18 16.44 -12.39
CA ILE A 151 -11.02 15.29 -12.06
C ILE A 151 -10.67 14.15 -13.02
N VAL A 152 -10.07 13.10 -12.48
CA VAL A 152 -9.63 11.95 -13.27
C VAL A 152 -10.82 11.01 -13.54
N LYS A 153 -11.37 11.04 -14.77
CA LYS A 153 -12.39 10.10 -15.25
C LYS A 153 -11.77 8.91 -15.98
N LYS A 154 -10.72 9.16 -16.74
CA LYS A 154 -9.93 8.17 -17.49
C LYS A 154 -8.51 8.71 -17.69
N ILE A 155 -7.57 7.82 -17.95
CA ILE A 155 -6.23 8.20 -18.37
C ILE A 155 -6.27 8.46 -19.88
N PRO A 156 -5.84 9.65 -20.35
CA PRO A 156 -5.75 9.93 -21.78
C PRO A 156 -4.77 8.99 -22.49
N THR A 157 -5.09 8.54 -23.70
CA THR A 157 -4.28 7.55 -24.44
C THR A 157 -3.12 8.17 -25.22
N GLU A 158 -3.35 9.38 -25.77
CA GLU A 158 -2.34 10.06 -26.57
C GLU A 158 -1.15 10.50 -25.72
N THR A 159 0.05 10.41 -26.27
CA THR A 159 1.29 10.79 -25.58
C THR A 159 1.34 12.29 -25.30
N PHE A 160 0.93 13.10 -26.28
CA PHE A 160 0.87 14.56 -26.16
C PHE A 160 -0.58 15.01 -26.11
N GLN A 161 -0.89 15.78 -25.08
CA GLN A 161 -2.25 16.22 -24.80
C GLN A 161 -2.37 17.73 -25.09
N TYR A 162 -3.43 18.13 -25.77
CA TYR A 162 -3.71 19.54 -26.06
C TYR A 162 -4.23 20.26 -24.81
N GLU A 163 -5.15 19.63 -24.06
CA GLU A 163 -5.76 20.19 -22.87
C GLU A 163 -4.86 20.03 -21.64
N THR A 164 -4.67 21.11 -20.88
CA THR A 164 -3.78 21.15 -19.70
C THR A 164 -4.10 20.07 -18.66
N HIS A 165 -5.38 19.88 -18.31
CA HIS A 165 -5.78 18.85 -17.35
C HIS A 165 -5.41 17.45 -17.83
N ASN A 166 -5.63 17.15 -19.11
CA ASN A 166 -5.24 15.87 -19.70
C ASN A 166 -3.72 15.72 -19.74
N ALA A 167 -2.97 16.79 -19.99
CA ALA A 167 -1.51 16.77 -19.97
C ALA A 167 -0.98 16.48 -18.55
N MET A 168 -1.57 17.08 -17.51
CA MET A 168 -1.23 16.79 -16.12
C MET A 168 -1.49 15.32 -15.79
N ILE A 169 -2.66 14.79 -16.14
CA ILE A 169 -3.04 13.39 -15.91
C ILE A 169 -2.07 12.44 -16.62
N ARG A 170 -1.81 12.66 -17.92
CA ARG A 170 -0.93 11.78 -18.70
C ARG A 170 0.51 11.85 -18.24
N GLY A 171 1.02 13.05 -17.96
CA GLY A 171 2.38 13.25 -17.44
C GLY A 171 2.63 12.57 -16.12
N SER A 172 1.71 12.74 -15.16
CA SER A 172 1.80 12.06 -13.86
C SER A 172 1.74 10.53 -13.98
N MET A 173 0.88 10.02 -14.85
CA MET A 173 0.80 8.59 -15.10
C MET A 173 2.09 8.07 -15.77
N ASN A 174 2.62 8.77 -16.75
CA ASN A 174 3.88 8.39 -17.40
C ASN A 174 5.06 8.37 -16.43
N ALA A 175 5.12 9.27 -15.45
CA ALA A 175 6.15 9.27 -14.43
C ALA A 175 6.12 7.98 -13.58
N LEU A 176 4.91 7.52 -13.19
CA LEU A 176 4.74 6.28 -12.42
C LEU A 176 5.07 5.04 -13.26
N ILE A 177 4.56 4.99 -14.49
CA ILE A 177 4.81 3.89 -15.42
C ILE A 177 6.29 3.81 -15.77
N GLY A 178 6.93 4.95 -16.07
CA GLY A 178 8.36 5.01 -16.38
C GLY A 178 9.23 4.45 -15.25
N LEU A 179 8.93 4.81 -13.99
CA LEU A 179 9.61 4.24 -12.83
C LEU A 179 9.48 2.71 -12.81
N ILE A 180 8.26 2.18 -12.96
CA ILE A 180 8.01 0.74 -12.88
C ILE A 180 8.71 -0.02 -14.01
N LEU A 181 8.66 0.53 -15.23
CA LEU A 181 9.37 -0.04 -16.38
C LEU A 181 10.87 -0.07 -16.16
N THR A 182 11.45 1.05 -15.69
CA THR A 182 12.89 1.13 -15.38
C THR A 182 13.30 0.12 -14.31
N LEU A 183 12.56 0.04 -13.20
CA LEU A 183 12.82 -0.93 -12.14
C LEU A 183 12.81 -2.37 -12.67
N PHE A 184 11.83 -2.71 -13.50
CA PHE A 184 11.76 -4.05 -14.09
C PHE A 184 12.91 -4.31 -15.06
N GLU A 185 13.23 -3.35 -15.94
CA GLU A 185 14.33 -3.50 -16.91
C GLU A 185 15.69 -3.67 -16.21
N GLU A 186 15.96 -2.92 -15.15
CA GLU A 186 17.22 -2.98 -14.41
C GLU A 186 17.36 -4.24 -13.57
N THR A 187 16.26 -4.78 -13.05
CA THR A 187 16.32 -5.85 -12.04
C THR A 187 15.80 -7.19 -12.51
N LYS A 188 14.82 -7.22 -13.42
CA LYS A 188 14.08 -8.41 -13.86
C LYS A 188 13.44 -9.19 -12.69
N LEU A 189 13.29 -8.54 -11.53
CA LEU A 189 12.74 -9.16 -10.34
C LEU A 189 11.21 -9.26 -10.40
N PRO A 190 10.61 -10.25 -9.73
CA PRO A 190 9.18 -10.32 -9.55
C PRO A 190 8.66 -9.09 -8.78
N ILE A 191 7.59 -8.48 -9.29
CA ILE A 191 6.95 -7.32 -8.69
C ILE A 191 5.62 -7.74 -8.07
N TRP A 192 5.42 -7.35 -6.82
CA TRP A 192 4.14 -7.40 -6.11
C TRP A 192 3.59 -6.00 -5.98
N MET A 193 2.30 -5.80 -6.27
CA MET A 193 1.68 -4.47 -6.22
C MET A 193 0.40 -4.49 -5.39
N CYS A 194 0.26 -3.47 -4.53
CA CYS A 194 -0.95 -3.12 -3.80
C CYS A 194 -1.20 -1.61 -3.86
N GLY A 195 -2.15 -1.12 -3.06
CA GLY A 195 -2.49 0.30 -2.98
C GLY A 195 -3.68 0.70 -3.86
N GLY A 196 -4.24 1.86 -3.55
CA GLY A 196 -5.48 2.34 -4.17
C GLY A 196 -5.34 2.69 -5.65
N ASP A 197 -4.15 3.11 -6.08
CA ASP A 197 -3.85 3.46 -7.48
C ASP A 197 -3.34 2.27 -8.30
N ALA A 198 -3.12 1.10 -7.67
CA ALA A 198 -2.65 -0.10 -8.37
C ALA A 198 -3.53 -0.50 -9.57
N PRO A 199 -4.88 -0.49 -9.49
CA PRO A 199 -5.71 -0.89 -10.63
C PRO A 199 -5.52 -0.02 -11.88
N ILE A 200 -5.40 1.30 -11.73
CA ILE A 200 -5.22 2.20 -12.88
C ILE A 200 -3.81 2.06 -13.47
N ILE A 201 -2.79 1.88 -12.64
CA ILE A 201 -1.41 1.64 -13.07
C ILE A 201 -1.31 0.31 -13.83
N LEU A 202 -1.90 -0.75 -13.30
CA LEU A 202 -1.91 -2.06 -13.95
C LEU A 202 -2.64 -2.05 -15.31
N ASN A 203 -3.72 -1.26 -15.42
CA ASN A 203 -4.40 -1.10 -16.69
C ASN A 203 -3.52 -0.44 -17.75
N GLU A 204 -2.69 0.55 -17.37
CA GLU A 204 -1.73 1.17 -18.29
C GLU A 204 -0.57 0.21 -18.67
N LEU A 205 -0.18 -0.67 -17.76
CA LEU A 205 0.89 -1.66 -17.98
C LEU A 205 0.44 -2.94 -18.72
N LYS A 206 -0.85 -3.13 -18.95
CA LYS A 206 -1.41 -4.40 -19.51
C LYS A 206 -0.83 -4.83 -20.85
N ASN A 207 -0.35 -3.87 -21.66
CA ASN A 207 0.24 -4.11 -22.98
C ASN A 207 1.77 -4.21 -22.94
N THR A 208 2.37 -4.22 -21.75
CA THR A 208 3.79 -4.45 -21.54
C THR A 208 4.08 -5.91 -21.21
N ASN A 209 5.34 -6.32 -21.35
CA ASN A 209 5.78 -7.68 -21.01
C ASN A 209 6.07 -7.87 -19.52
N ILE A 210 5.62 -6.94 -18.66
CA ILE A 210 5.86 -7.02 -17.22
C ILE A 210 4.75 -7.82 -16.55
N ASN A 211 5.15 -8.88 -15.86
CA ASN A 211 4.22 -9.62 -15.01
C ASN A 211 4.26 -9.09 -13.58
N ILE A 212 3.16 -8.48 -13.15
CA ILE A 212 3.00 -7.93 -11.80
C ILE A 212 1.97 -8.75 -11.02
N ASN A 213 2.35 -9.23 -9.85
CA ASN A 213 1.46 -9.93 -8.93
C ASN A 213 0.60 -8.91 -8.17
N HIS A 214 -0.65 -8.73 -8.57
CA HIS A 214 -1.57 -7.82 -7.89
C HIS A 214 -2.18 -8.48 -6.66
N SER A 215 -1.97 -7.88 -5.49
CA SER A 215 -2.60 -8.30 -4.23
C SER A 215 -3.04 -7.06 -3.45
N PRO A 216 -4.31 -6.63 -3.58
CA PRO A 216 -4.76 -5.31 -3.11
C PRO A 216 -4.71 -5.14 -1.59
N ASN A 217 -4.65 -6.22 -0.82
CA ASN A 217 -4.75 -6.20 0.63
C ASN A 217 -3.45 -6.62 1.34
N LEU A 218 -2.28 -6.50 0.70
CA LEU A 218 -0.99 -6.97 1.25
C LEU A 218 -0.74 -6.48 2.68
N VAL A 219 -1.01 -5.21 2.98
CA VAL A 219 -0.81 -4.65 4.32
C VAL A 219 -1.67 -5.38 5.36
N LEU A 220 -2.97 -5.52 5.10
CA LEU A 220 -3.90 -6.18 6.01
C LEU A 220 -3.63 -7.68 6.14
N GLU A 221 -3.23 -8.33 5.05
CA GLU A 221 -2.83 -9.74 5.04
C GLU A 221 -1.57 -9.95 5.88
N GLY A 222 -0.60 -9.02 5.83
CA GLY A 222 0.57 -9.00 6.69
C GLY A 222 0.20 -8.88 8.17
N MET A 223 -0.71 -7.98 8.52
CA MET A 223 -1.23 -7.85 9.90
C MET A 223 -1.88 -9.13 10.40
N ILE A 224 -2.71 -9.77 9.58
CA ILE A 224 -3.41 -11.02 9.91
C ILE A 224 -2.42 -12.14 10.18
N ASP A 225 -1.37 -12.23 9.36
CA ASP A 225 -0.36 -13.28 9.48
C ASP A 225 0.49 -13.12 10.74
N ILE A 226 0.95 -11.90 11.02
CA ILE A 226 1.74 -11.57 12.20
C ILE A 226 0.95 -11.86 13.50
N TYR A 227 -0.31 -11.44 13.56
CA TYR A 227 -1.16 -11.68 14.72
C TYR A 227 -1.33 -13.18 15.01
N LYS A 228 -1.44 -14.01 13.97
CA LYS A 228 -1.51 -15.47 14.14
C LYS A 228 -0.23 -16.02 14.78
N LYS A 229 0.93 -15.54 14.35
CA LYS A 229 2.22 -15.95 14.92
C LYS A 229 2.36 -15.57 16.38
N ILE A 230 2.02 -14.33 16.75
CA ILE A 230 2.11 -13.84 18.14
C ILE A 230 1.20 -14.63 19.09
N ASN A 231 0.02 -15.08 18.64
CA ASN A 231 -0.95 -15.78 19.48
C ASN A 231 -0.91 -17.32 19.34
N SER A 232 0.06 -17.85 18.59
CA SER A 232 0.29 -19.32 18.45
C SER A 232 1.46 -19.80 19.32
N ILE A 233 2.09 -18.86 20.05
CA ILE A 233 3.13 -19.07 21.05
C ILE A 233 2.48 -18.98 22.43
#